data_5c01261bae320a11a484bd193e0bbf45
#
_entry.id   5c01261bae320a11a484bd193e0bbf45
#
_cell.length_a   1.000
_cell.length_b   1.000
_cell.length_c   1.000
_cell.angle_alpha   90.00
_cell.angle_beta   90.00
_cell.angle_gamma   90.00
#
_symmetry.space_group_name_H-M   'P 1'
#
loop_
_entity.id
_entity.type
_entity.pdbx_description
1 polymer ?
#
loop_
_entity_poly.entity_id
_entity_poly.type
_entity_poly.pdbx_seq_one_letter_code
_entity_poly.pdbx_strand_id
1 'polypeptide(L)'
;MNRNEILSALKNKPNISVLIIGGGINGIGTFRDLAINGVDVLLVEKSDFCSGASAASSHMAHGGIRYLENGEFRLVREAVRERNRLLQNAPHLVKPLPTTIPIFKRFSGLLNAPLKFVGMLDKPSERGSLIIKLGLMMYDAYTGRQRTVPKHQFLSRNRALAKWSQLNPEIVNTATYYDGAILNPERLALELVLDAEAENSNAHALNYVSMVGGSEDTIILRDELTDESYDVRPKLVINAAGPWIDFANRKLGLSTRFIGGTKGSHLVLDHPELRQIIGEHEFFFENKDGRIVLIFPLYDRVMVGTSDISIEHPDEAQCTEEEVDYFLEMAHRVFPGLKLAREHIVFRFSGVRPLPHSSSAKTTGQISRDHSIEVLSGDWTNLAFPIYSLVGGKWTSFRAFSEQVTDKALAHLGRRRQKDTRALPIGGGRGYPRDRAEMQRQIESLSAWTGVARERLKLL
;
A
#
# COMPACT_ATOMS: atom_id res chain seq x y z
N MET A 1 -3.37 -5.63 27.74
CA MET A 1 -4.70 -6.21 28.07
C MET A 1 -5.07 -7.20 26.99
N ASN A 2 -5.78 -8.30 27.33
CA ASN A 2 -6.35 -9.18 26.31
C ASN A 2 -7.68 -8.61 25.79
N ARG A 3 -8.23 -9.20 24.69
CA ARG A 3 -9.47 -8.74 24.04
C ARG A 3 -10.63 -8.56 25.04
N ASN A 4 -10.90 -9.56 25.88
CA ASN A 4 -12.03 -9.54 26.81
C ASN A 4 -11.86 -8.48 27.91
N GLU A 5 -10.63 -8.24 28.35
CA GLU A 5 -10.32 -7.16 29.28
C GLU A 5 -10.57 -5.80 28.68
N ILE A 6 -10.20 -5.58 27.40
CA ILE A 6 -10.46 -4.33 26.68
C ILE A 6 -11.97 -4.10 26.54
N LEU A 7 -12.71 -5.10 26.04
CA LEU A 7 -14.16 -5.01 25.86
C LEU A 7 -14.89 -4.78 27.21
N SER A 8 -14.47 -5.43 28.27
CA SER A 8 -15.01 -5.20 29.61
C SER A 8 -14.68 -3.79 30.13
N ALA A 9 -13.49 -3.28 29.84
CA ALA A 9 -13.11 -1.93 30.22
C ALA A 9 -13.95 -0.87 29.51
N LEU A 10 -14.35 -1.07 28.24
CA LEU A 10 -15.22 -0.17 27.49
C LEU A 10 -16.61 -0.06 28.12
N LYS A 11 -17.17 -1.16 28.66
CA LYS A 11 -18.47 -1.13 29.40
C LYS A 11 -18.41 -0.22 30.62
N ASN A 12 -17.27 -0.18 31.31
CA ASN A 12 -17.10 0.58 32.55
C ASN A 12 -16.61 2.02 32.32
N LYS A 13 -15.85 2.24 31.24
CA LYS A 13 -15.24 3.54 30.89
C LYS A 13 -15.37 3.81 29.39
N PRO A 14 -16.56 4.25 28.94
CA PRO A 14 -16.84 4.44 27.52
C PRO A 14 -16.13 5.66 26.88
N ASN A 15 -15.61 6.58 27.70
CA ASN A 15 -14.95 7.78 27.20
C ASN A 15 -13.54 7.46 26.65
N ILE A 16 -13.30 7.82 25.40
CA ILE A 16 -12.01 7.68 24.71
C ILE A 16 -11.63 8.97 24.01
N SER A 17 -10.34 9.22 23.85
CA SER A 17 -9.90 10.44 23.15
C SER A 17 -10.13 10.33 21.64
N VAL A 18 -9.71 9.21 21.04
CA VAL A 18 -9.84 8.99 19.58
C VAL A 18 -10.35 7.57 19.31
N LEU A 19 -11.39 7.47 18.48
CA LEU A 19 -11.82 6.21 17.87
C LEU A 19 -11.35 6.18 16.40
N ILE A 20 -10.66 5.12 16.01
CA ILE A 20 -10.31 4.85 14.61
C ILE A 20 -11.16 3.70 14.10
N ILE A 21 -11.88 3.92 13.00
CA ILE A 21 -12.70 2.93 12.31
C ILE A 21 -11.97 2.47 11.07
N GLY A 22 -11.54 1.18 11.04
CA GLY A 22 -10.83 0.55 9.93
C GLY A 22 -9.37 0.25 10.24
N GLY A 23 -9.05 -1.04 10.26
CA GLY A 23 -7.73 -1.63 10.51
C GLY A 23 -6.90 -1.88 9.24
N GLY A 24 -7.09 -1.06 8.19
CA GLY A 24 -6.19 -0.97 7.06
C GLY A 24 -4.94 -0.15 7.39
N ILE A 25 -3.97 -0.09 6.46
CA ILE A 25 -2.66 0.52 6.73
C ILE A 25 -2.72 2.00 7.15
N ASN A 26 -3.68 2.79 6.66
CA ASN A 26 -3.83 4.19 7.06
C ASN A 26 -4.35 4.30 8.51
N GLY A 27 -5.35 3.47 8.89
CA GLY A 27 -5.86 3.41 10.26
C GLY A 27 -4.80 2.92 11.24
N ILE A 28 -4.11 1.83 10.93
CA ILE A 28 -3.04 1.27 11.76
C ILE A 28 -1.85 2.23 11.89
N GLY A 29 -1.44 2.88 10.79
CA GLY A 29 -0.38 3.88 10.84
C GLY A 29 -0.74 5.08 11.72
N THR A 30 -1.99 5.55 11.64
CA THR A 30 -2.51 6.64 12.47
C THR A 30 -2.63 6.21 13.94
N PHE A 31 -3.08 4.98 14.19
CA PHE A 31 -3.14 4.38 15.52
C PHE A 31 -1.75 4.38 16.18
N ARG A 32 -0.73 3.88 15.45
CA ARG A 32 0.66 3.89 15.96
C ARG A 32 1.14 5.30 16.26
N ASP A 33 0.92 6.25 15.36
CA ASP A 33 1.43 7.62 15.53
C ASP A 33 0.72 8.36 16.67
N LEU A 34 -0.58 8.17 16.89
CA LEU A 34 -1.31 8.68 18.05
C LEU A 34 -0.81 8.03 19.34
N ALA A 35 -0.64 6.71 19.37
CA ALA A 35 -0.20 5.96 20.53
C ALA A 35 1.18 6.43 21.04
N ILE A 36 2.17 6.58 20.14
CA ILE A 36 3.51 7.05 20.53
C ILE A 36 3.53 8.51 20.99
N ASN A 37 2.47 9.27 20.69
CA ASN A 37 2.26 10.63 21.19
C ASN A 37 1.36 10.67 22.44
N GLY A 38 1.16 9.51 23.11
CA GLY A 38 0.48 9.38 24.38
C GLY A 38 -1.03 9.63 24.34
N VAL A 39 -1.66 9.47 23.15
CA VAL A 39 -3.10 9.63 23.00
C VAL A 39 -3.79 8.32 23.40
N ASP A 40 -4.86 8.42 24.19
CA ASP A 40 -5.80 7.36 24.44
C ASP A 40 -6.60 7.10 23.14
N VAL A 41 -6.38 5.94 22.53
CA VAL A 41 -6.89 5.62 21.20
C VAL A 41 -7.37 4.18 21.09
N LEU A 42 -8.57 4.02 20.55
CA LEU A 42 -9.16 2.72 20.22
C LEU A 42 -9.23 2.59 18.68
N LEU A 43 -8.63 1.53 18.15
CA LEU A 43 -8.80 1.14 16.75
C LEU A 43 -9.72 -0.07 16.68
N VAL A 44 -10.74 -0.01 15.82
CA VAL A 44 -11.65 -1.14 15.56
C VAL A 44 -11.65 -1.52 14.08
N GLU A 45 -11.65 -2.82 13.82
CA GLU A 45 -11.73 -3.40 12.48
C GLU A 45 -12.81 -4.50 12.43
N LYS A 46 -13.72 -4.42 11.45
CA LYS A 46 -14.84 -5.36 11.31
C LYS A 46 -14.42 -6.81 11.02
N SER A 47 -13.28 -6.97 10.36
CA SER A 47 -12.69 -8.25 9.99
C SER A 47 -11.33 -8.41 10.68
N ASP A 48 -10.36 -9.10 10.08
CA ASP A 48 -9.01 -9.10 10.60
C ASP A 48 -8.23 -7.86 10.14
N PHE A 49 -7.18 -7.51 10.89
CA PHE A 49 -6.32 -6.39 10.52
C PHE A 49 -5.73 -6.57 9.13
N CYS A 50 -5.64 -5.48 8.37
CA CYS A 50 -5.07 -5.46 7.03
C CYS A 50 -5.84 -6.31 5.99
N SER A 51 -7.06 -6.79 6.26
CA SER A 51 -7.81 -7.73 5.40
C SER A 51 -8.43 -7.12 4.14
N GLY A 52 -8.53 -5.80 4.05
CA GLY A 52 -9.13 -5.10 2.90
C GLY A 52 -8.14 -4.78 1.79
N ALA A 53 -8.22 -3.56 1.24
CA ALA A 53 -7.33 -3.07 0.18
C ALA A 53 -5.84 -3.13 0.54
N SER A 54 -5.50 -3.20 1.83
CA SER A 54 -4.12 -3.27 2.30
C SER A 54 -3.49 -4.64 2.07
N ALA A 55 -4.25 -5.74 2.16
CA ALA A 55 -3.81 -7.08 1.78
C ALA A 55 -3.90 -7.27 0.26
N ALA A 56 -5.05 -6.91 -0.34
CA ALA A 56 -5.30 -7.09 -1.75
C ALA A 56 -4.59 -6.04 -2.62
N SER A 57 -3.27 -6.06 -2.59
CA SER A 57 -2.40 -5.09 -3.26
C SER A 57 -1.28 -5.79 -4.07
N SER A 58 -0.54 -5.04 -4.85
CA SER A 58 0.66 -5.54 -5.56
C SER A 58 1.91 -5.64 -4.67
N HIS A 59 1.77 -5.60 -3.35
CA HIS A 59 2.85 -5.70 -2.36
C HIS A 59 4.04 -4.75 -2.61
N MET A 60 3.76 -3.54 -3.08
CA MET A 60 4.80 -2.57 -3.45
C MET A 60 4.74 -1.27 -2.65
N ALA A 61 5.89 -0.81 -2.23
CA ALA A 61 6.15 0.58 -1.86
C ALA A 61 6.87 1.26 -3.03
N HIS A 62 6.12 1.91 -3.92
CA HIS A 62 6.66 2.48 -5.14
C HIS A 62 6.81 4.00 -5.05
N GLY A 63 7.87 4.55 -5.64
CA GLY A 63 8.09 5.99 -5.69
C GLY A 63 7.26 6.73 -6.73
N GLY A 64 6.41 6.04 -7.49
CA GLY A 64 5.42 6.65 -8.37
C GLY A 64 6.01 7.30 -9.63
N ILE A 65 6.94 6.65 -10.31
CA ILE A 65 7.59 7.16 -11.52
C ILE A 65 6.60 7.69 -12.57
N ARG A 66 5.38 7.09 -12.66
CA ARG A 66 4.32 7.54 -13.57
C ARG A 66 3.78 8.93 -13.25
N TYR A 67 3.80 9.35 -11.99
CA TYR A 67 3.31 10.67 -11.60
C TYR A 67 4.19 11.81 -12.13
N LEU A 68 5.45 11.51 -12.50
CA LEU A 68 6.32 12.47 -13.19
C LEU A 68 5.71 12.95 -14.51
N GLU A 69 4.97 12.10 -15.19
CA GLU A 69 4.35 12.41 -16.48
C GLU A 69 3.14 13.32 -16.36
N ASN A 70 2.46 13.24 -15.22
CA ASN A 70 1.34 14.13 -14.89
C ASN A 70 1.81 15.44 -14.23
N GLY A 71 3.14 15.67 -14.14
CA GLY A 71 3.69 16.85 -13.47
C GLY A 71 3.57 16.84 -11.94
N GLU A 72 3.19 15.70 -11.33
CA GLU A 72 2.98 15.56 -9.88
C GLU A 72 4.30 15.39 -9.10
N PHE A 73 5.27 16.28 -9.31
CA PHE A 73 6.63 16.19 -8.73
C PHE A 73 6.63 16.14 -7.21
N ARG A 74 5.71 16.85 -6.56
CA ARG A 74 5.56 16.83 -5.09
C ARG A 74 5.25 15.42 -4.61
N LEU A 75 4.28 14.76 -5.25
CA LEU A 75 3.86 13.41 -4.91
C LEU A 75 4.96 12.37 -5.12
N VAL A 76 5.74 12.49 -6.21
CA VAL A 76 6.89 11.61 -6.46
C VAL A 76 7.97 11.80 -5.40
N ARG A 77 8.30 13.05 -5.06
CA ARG A 77 9.32 13.35 -4.03
C ARG A 77 8.92 12.78 -2.67
N GLU A 78 7.65 12.91 -2.29
CA GLU A 78 7.11 12.33 -1.06
C GLU A 78 7.18 10.81 -1.11
N ALA A 79 6.67 10.19 -2.19
CA ALA A 79 6.64 8.74 -2.34
C ALA A 79 8.04 8.12 -2.30
N VAL A 80 9.04 8.71 -2.97
CA VAL A 80 10.43 8.25 -2.93
C VAL A 80 11.01 8.35 -1.51
N ARG A 81 10.74 9.44 -0.78
CA ARG A 81 11.18 9.59 0.61
C ARG A 81 10.56 8.54 1.54
N GLU A 82 9.26 8.34 1.44
CA GLU A 82 8.55 7.39 2.28
C GLU A 82 8.93 5.94 1.95
N ARG A 83 9.11 5.59 0.68
CA ARG A 83 9.70 4.30 0.28
C ARG A 83 11.07 4.08 0.93
N ASN A 84 11.95 5.07 0.88
CA ASN A 84 13.28 4.97 1.48
C ASN A 84 13.20 4.79 3.00
N ARG A 85 12.29 5.52 3.67
CA ARG A 85 12.05 5.36 5.11
C ARG A 85 11.54 3.96 5.45
N LEU A 86 10.63 3.44 4.64
CA LEU A 86 10.08 2.11 4.87
C LEU A 86 11.16 1.01 4.72
N LEU A 87 12.02 1.12 3.69
CA LEU A 87 13.20 0.26 3.52
C LEU A 87 14.17 0.32 4.72
N GLN A 88 14.30 1.49 5.37
CA GLN A 88 15.16 1.68 6.54
C GLN A 88 14.50 1.23 7.85
N ASN A 89 13.21 1.49 8.01
CA ASN A 89 12.48 1.25 9.26
C ASN A 89 11.95 -0.18 9.38
N ALA A 90 11.76 -0.89 8.25
CA ALA A 90 11.29 -2.28 8.22
C ALA A 90 12.14 -3.15 7.28
N PRO A 91 13.49 -3.20 7.43
CA PRO A 91 14.37 -3.88 6.48
C PRO A 91 14.21 -5.40 6.47
N HIS A 92 13.58 -5.98 7.48
CA HIS A 92 13.22 -7.40 7.56
C HIS A 92 12.04 -7.76 6.64
N LEU A 93 11.09 -6.86 6.43
CA LEU A 93 9.87 -7.08 5.63
C LEU A 93 9.82 -6.27 4.33
N VAL A 94 10.66 -5.26 4.17
CA VAL A 94 10.68 -4.43 2.97
C VAL A 94 12.07 -4.47 2.34
N LYS A 95 12.12 -4.97 1.10
CA LYS A 95 13.39 -5.16 0.37
C LYS A 95 13.41 -4.31 -0.90
N PRO A 96 14.60 -3.90 -1.37
CA PRO A 96 14.72 -3.31 -2.71
C PRO A 96 14.19 -4.26 -3.78
N LEU A 97 13.27 -3.78 -4.61
CA LEU A 97 12.66 -4.52 -5.71
C LEU A 97 13.20 -4.01 -7.05
N PRO A 98 14.00 -4.81 -7.77
CA PRO A 98 14.40 -4.44 -9.12
C PRO A 98 13.19 -4.54 -10.07
N THR A 99 12.70 -3.40 -10.54
CA THR A 99 11.56 -3.28 -11.45
C THR A 99 12.06 -3.04 -12.87
N THR A 100 11.82 -3.99 -13.76
CA THR A 100 12.32 -4.01 -15.13
C THR A 100 11.20 -3.69 -16.11
N ILE A 101 11.42 -2.67 -16.95
CA ILE A 101 10.54 -2.24 -18.02
C ILE A 101 11.07 -2.79 -19.34
N PRO A 102 10.39 -3.75 -20.00
CA PRO A 102 10.67 -4.11 -21.37
C PRO A 102 10.21 -2.98 -22.32
N ILE A 103 11.09 -2.48 -23.16
CA ILE A 103 10.83 -1.31 -24.01
C ILE A 103 10.81 -1.77 -25.46
N PHE A 104 9.69 -1.53 -26.17
CA PHE A 104 9.47 -1.98 -27.53
C PHE A 104 9.73 -0.90 -28.59
N LYS A 105 9.82 0.39 -28.22
CA LYS A 105 10.02 1.52 -29.14
C LYS A 105 11.10 2.46 -28.64
N ARG A 106 11.92 3.02 -29.56
CA ARG A 106 12.98 3.96 -29.17
C ARG A 106 12.48 5.38 -28.94
N PHE A 107 11.60 5.90 -29.81
CA PHE A 107 11.22 7.32 -29.90
C PHE A 107 9.74 7.60 -29.70
N SER A 108 8.94 6.61 -29.29
CA SER A 108 7.52 6.82 -29.04
C SER A 108 7.28 7.84 -27.93
N GLY A 109 6.31 8.74 -28.12
CA GLY A 109 5.89 9.72 -27.14
C GLY A 109 6.69 11.02 -27.10
N LEU A 110 7.79 11.16 -27.84
CA LEU A 110 8.63 12.40 -27.86
C LEU A 110 7.85 13.65 -28.26
N LEU A 111 6.98 13.54 -29.26
CA LEU A 111 6.15 14.66 -29.73
C LEU A 111 4.99 14.96 -28.79
N ASN A 112 4.53 13.95 -28.05
CA ASN A 112 3.37 14.05 -27.15
C ASN A 112 3.77 14.38 -25.69
N ALA A 113 5.02 14.14 -25.31
CA ALA A 113 5.48 14.36 -23.94
C ALA A 113 5.37 15.83 -23.48
N PRO A 114 5.76 16.85 -24.28
CA PRO A 114 5.58 18.25 -23.90
C PRO A 114 4.10 18.65 -23.77
N LEU A 115 3.23 18.14 -24.67
CA LEU A 115 1.79 18.43 -24.68
C LEU A 115 1.04 17.72 -23.55
N LYS A 116 1.45 16.50 -23.17
CA LYS A 116 0.99 15.82 -21.97
C LYS A 116 1.43 16.54 -20.69
N PHE A 117 2.67 17.01 -20.66
CA PHE A 117 3.23 17.76 -19.53
C PHE A 117 2.46 19.05 -19.24
N VAL A 118 1.89 19.69 -20.27
CA VAL A 118 1.04 20.89 -20.16
C VAL A 118 -0.45 20.55 -20.03
N GLY A 119 -0.81 19.24 -19.93
CA GLY A 119 -2.20 18.79 -19.77
C GLY A 119 -3.06 18.90 -21.03
N MET A 120 -2.45 19.05 -22.22
CA MET A 120 -3.17 19.25 -23.49
C MET A 120 -3.44 17.96 -24.27
N LEU A 121 -2.93 16.80 -23.83
CA LEU A 121 -3.11 15.51 -24.54
C LEU A 121 -3.35 14.36 -23.54
N ASP A 122 -4.48 13.67 -23.71
CA ASP A 122 -4.95 12.59 -22.83
C ASP A 122 -4.79 11.17 -23.42
N LYS A 123 -4.15 11.01 -24.60
CA LYS A 123 -4.06 9.69 -25.24
C LYS A 123 -2.94 8.84 -24.63
N PRO A 124 -3.22 7.59 -24.18
CA PRO A 124 -2.20 6.62 -23.82
C PRO A 124 -1.26 6.38 -25.02
N SER A 125 0.04 6.36 -24.80
CA SER A 125 1.02 5.97 -25.83
C SER A 125 2.16 5.19 -25.20
N GLU A 126 2.57 4.09 -25.85
CA GLU A 126 3.78 3.35 -25.49
C GLU A 126 4.98 4.30 -25.43
N ARG A 127 5.77 4.21 -24.37
CA ARG A 127 6.89 5.14 -24.11
C ARG A 127 8.18 4.66 -24.75
N GLY A 128 8.88 5.57 -25.39
CA GLY A 128 10.20 5.29 -25.95
C GLY A 128 11.31 5.33 -24.89
N SER A 129 12.43 4.68 -25.21
CA SER A 129 13.61 4.57 -24.34
C SER A 129 14.12 5.90 -23.79
N LEU A 130 14.04 6.98 -24.59
CA LEU A 130 14.59 8.28 -24.21
C LEU A 130 13.78 8.93 -23.07
N ILE A 131 12.45 8.88 -23.16
CA ILE A 131 11.56 9.43 -22.11
C ILE A 131 11.71 8.64 -20.81
N ILE A 132 11.74 7.30 -20.91
CA ILE A 132 11.96 6.43 -19.74
C ILE A 132 13.31 6.77 -19.10
N LYS A 133 14.37 6.94 -19.88
CA LYS A 133 15.70 7.28 -19.36
C LYS A 133 15.72 8.60 -18.62
N LEU A 134 15.09 9.64 -19.17
CA LEU A 134 14.99 10.95 -18.52
C LEU A 134 14.22 10.86 -17.20
N GLY A 135 13.08 10.16 -17.18
CA GLY A 135 12.29 9.94 -15.99
C GLY A 135 13.06 9.19 -14.89
N LEU A 136 13.83 8.15 -15.26
CA LEU A 136 14.65 7.40 -14.31
C LEU A 136 15.84 8.20 -13.78
N MET A 137 16.45 9.07 -14.58
CA MET A 137 17.48 10.00 -14.09
C MET A 137 16.92 10.97 -13.03
N MET A 138 15.72 11.51 -13.26
CA MET A 138 15.03 12.35 -12.28
C MET A 138 14.66 11.56 -11.02
N TYR A 139 14.21 10.33 -11.18
CA TYR A 139 13.86 9.44 -10.08
C TYR A 139 15.07 9.13 -9.19
N ASP A 140 16.22 8.84 -9.79
CA ASP A 140 17.49 8.65 -9.06
C ASP A 140 17.92 9.93 -8.33
N ALA A 141 17.73 11.10 -8.94
CA ALA A 141 18.04 12.38 -8.31
C ALA A 141 17.17 12.61 -7.06
N TYR A 142 15.90 12.23 -7.08
CA TYR A 142 15.02 12.31 -5.91
C TYR A 142 15.37 11.30 -4.80
N THR A 143 15.95 10.14 -5.15
CA THR A 143 16.46 9.18 -4.16
C THR A 143 17.60 9.80 -3.34
N GLY A 144 18.31 10.78 -3.90
CA GLY A 144 19.23 11.66 -3.20
C GLY A 144 20.45 10.95 -2.59
N ARG A 145 20.97 11.53 -1.49
CA ARG A 145 22.18 11.03 -0.79
C ARG A 145 21.95 9.75 0.01
N GLN A 146 20.70 9.36 0.29
CA GLN A 146 20.37 8.24 1.19
C GLN A 146 20.69 6.86 0.61
N ARG A 147 20.86 6.72 -0.71
CA ARG A 147 21.26 5.50 -1.45
C ARG A 147 20.69 4.18 -0.90
N THR A 148 19.40 4.18 -0.54
CA THR A 148 18.72 3.00 -0.02
C THR A 148 18.52 1.91 -1.09
N VAL A 149 18.62 2.29 -2.36
CA VAL A 149 18.48 1.40 -3.52
C VAL A 149 19.56 1.71 -4.56
N PRO A 150 19.93 0.75 -5.42
CA PRO A 150 20.84 0.98 -6.55
C PRO A 150 20.28 1.97 -7.57
N LYS A 151 21.18 2.54 -8.40
CA LYS A 151 20.77 3.38 -9.53
C LYS A 151 20.14 2.55 -10.64
N HIS A 152 19.32 3.20 -11.47
CA HIS A 152 18.75 2.57 -12.64
C HIS A 152 19.80 2.04 -13.62
N GLN A 153 19.45 1.00 -14.37
CA GLN A 153 20.30 0.38 -15.40
C GLN A 153 19.53 0.22 -16.69
N PHE A 154 20.24 0.41 -17.82
CA PHE A 154 19.74 0.10 -19.16
C PHE A 154 20.53 -1.05 -19.76
N LEU A 155 19.83 -2.05 -20.29
CA LEU A 155 20.44 -3.12 -21.07
C LEU A 155 20.01 -3.01 -22.52
N SER A 156 20.96 -3.13 -23.44
CA SER A 156 20.66 -3.32 -24.87
C SER A 156 19.89 -4.62 -25.09
N ARG A 157 19.17 -4.71 -26.23
CA ARG A 157 18.42 -5.92 -26.61
C ARG A 157 19.21 -7.19 -26.40
N ASN A 158 20.45 -7.26 -26.93
CA ASN A 158 21.28 -8.46 -26.86
C ASN A 158 21.63 -8.84 -25.40
N ARG A 159 21.96 -7.86 -24.54
CA ARG A 159 22.25 -8.10 -23.14
C ARG A 159 21.00 -8.48 -22.35
N ALA A 160 19.86 -7.88 -22.68
CA ALA A 160 18.58 -8.22 -22.03
C ALA A 160 18.16 -9.66 -22.36
N LEU A 161 18.23 -10.06 -23.65
CA LEU A 161 17.90 -11.43 -24.09
C LEU A 161 18.92 -12.46 -23.58
N ALA A 162 20.19 -12.08 -23.40
CA ALA A 162 21.18 -12.97 -22.75
C ALA A 162 20.87 -13.19 -21.28
N LYS A 163 20.28 -12.20 -20.59
CA LYS A 163 19.86 -12.31 -19.19
C LYS A 163 18.53 -13.03 -19.03
N TRP A 164 17.56 -12.73 -19.89
CA TRP A 164 16.21 -13.28 -19.92
C TRP A 164 15.90 -13.84 -21.31
N SER A 165 16.30 -15.08 -21.56
CA SER A 165 16.22 -15.72 -22.87
C SER A 165 14.82 -15.87 -23.42
N GLN A 166 13.81 -15.94 -22.54
CA GLN A 166 12.39 -16.06 -22.91
C GLN A 166 11.67 -14.71 -23.04
N LEU A 167 12.38 -13.59 -22.79
CA LEU A 167 11.81 -12.27 -22.96
C LEU A 167 11.51 -12.00 -24.45
N ASN A 168 10.41 -11.31 -24.71
CA ASN A 168 9.97 -11.01 -26.09
C ASN A 168 11.11 -10.40 -26.93
N PRO A 169 11.49 -11.04 -28.05
CA PRO A 169 12.61 -10.59 -28.88
C PRO A 169 12.36 -9.26 -29.62
N GLU A 170 11.13 -8.75 -29.64
CA GLU A 170 10.82 -7.44 -30.25
C GLU A 170 11.24 -6.24 -29.40
N ILE A 171 11.71 -6.47 -28.16
CA ILE A 171 12.22 -5.40 -27.33
C ILE A 171 13.41 -4.70 -27.98
N VAL A 172 13.54 -3.40 -27.76
CA VAL A 172 14.72 -2.62 -28.18
C VAL A 172 15.74 -2.49 -27.06
N ASN A 173 15.29 -2.41 -25.82
CA ASN A 173 16.07 -2.46 -24.56
C ASN A 173 15.20 -2.80 -23.36
N THR A 174 15.87 -2.95 -22.22
CA THR A 174 15.19 -2.93 -20.91
C THR A 174 15.76 -1.81 -20.05
N ALA A 175 14.91 -1.26 -19.19
CA ALA A 175 15.30 -0.34 -18.13
C ALA A 175 14.93 -0.96 -16.78
N THR A 176 15.89 -1.05 -15.87
CA THR A 176 15.65 -1.52 -14.49
C THR A 176 15.87 -0.39 -13.52
N TYR A 177 14.90 -0.11 -12.67
CA TYR A 177 14.98 0.80 -11.53
C TYR A 177 14.56 0.05 -10.26
N TYR A 178 14.54 0.73 -9.11
CA TYR A 178 14.27 0.04 -7.86
C TYR A 178 13.15 0.72 -7.08
N ASP A 179 12.18 -0.09 -6.68
CA ASP A 179 11.16 0.25 -5.70
C ASP A 179 11.32 -0.59 -4.42
N GLY A 180 10.31 -0.74 -3.60
CA GLY A 180 10.31 -1.59 -2.41
C GLY A 180 9.29 -2.71 -2.55
N ALA A 181 9.71 -3.96 -2.35
CA ALA A 181 8.79 -5.08 -2.15
C ALA A 181 8.43 -5.17 -0.67
N ILE A 182 7.14 -5.26 -0.36
CA ILE A 182 6.62 -5.55 0.97
C ILE A 182 6.32 -7.05 1.00
N LEU A 183 7.17 -7.83 1.65
CA LEU A 183 7.09 -9.29 1.60
C LEU A 183 5.81 -9.82 2.25
N ASN A 184 5.46 -9.29 3.41
CA ASN A 184 4.27 -9.67 4.18
C ASN A 184 3.56 -8.42 4.68
N PRO A 185 2.65 -7.82 3.91
CA PRO A 185 1.96 -6.59 4.30
C PRO A 185 1.15 -6.76 5.59
N GLU A 186 0.48 -7.90 5.79
CA GLU A 186 -0.30 -8.20 7.00
C GLU A 186 0.62 -8.27 8.23
N ARG A 187 1.78 -8.89 8.11
CA ARG A 187 2.77 -8.95 9.19
C ARG A 187 3.30 -7.56 9.54
N LEU A 188 3.60 -6.75 8.52
CA LEU A 188 4.06 -5.38 8.72
C LEU A 188 2.98 -4.53 9.43
N ALA A 189 1.72 -4.69 9.04
CA ALA A 189 0.59 -4.04 9.69
C ALA A 189 0.44 -4.46 11.16
N LEU A 190 0.54 -5.77 11.44
CA LEU A 190 0.47 -6.30 12.80
C LEU A 190 1.62 -5.77 13.67
N GLU A 191 2.84 -5.68 13.15
CA GLU A 191 3.97 -5.12 13.89
C GLU A 191 3.77 -3.65 14.26
N LEU A 192 3.10 -2.86 13.41
CA LEU A 192 2.71 -1.48 13.73
C LEU A 192 1.70 -1.42 14.88
N VAL A 193 0.73 -2.36 14.92
CA VAL A 193 -0.25 -2.47 16.01
C VAL A 193 0.46 -2.82 17.32
N LEU A 194 1.30 -3.86 17.32
CA LEU A 194 2.05 -4.30 18.49
C LEU A 194 3.00 -3.22 19.01
N ASP A 195 3.66 -2.49 18.13
CA ASP A 195 4.50 -1.34 18.50
C ASP A 195 3.70 -0.26 19.23
N ALA A 196 2.47 0.03 18.76
CA ALA A 196 1.60 1.04 19.36
C ALA A 196 1.17 0.66 20.76
N GLU A 197 0.70 -0.58 20.94
CA GLU A 197 0.24 -1.09 22.23
C GLU A 197 1.39 -1.24 23.24
N ALA A 198 2.60 -1.56 22.76
CA ALA A 198 3.78 -1.62 23.63
C ALA A 198 4.24 -0.22 24.10
N GLU A 199 4.06 0.82 23.31
CA GLU A 199 4.46 2.20 23.65
C GLU A 199 3.42 2.91 24.54
N ASN A 200 2.14 2.50 24.51
CA ASN A 200 1.07 3.17 25.23
C ASN A 200 0.02 2.20 25.73
N SER A 201 -0.07 2.02 27.04
CA SER A 201 -1.04 1.13 27.69
C SER A 201 -2.52 1.56 27.54
N ASN A 202 -2.77 2.77 27.05
CA ASN A 202 -4.12 3.26 26.75
C ASN A 202 -4.44 3.22 25.24
N ALA A 203 -3.57 2.62 24.42
CA ALA A 203 -3.82 2.38 23.02
C ALA A 203 -4.23 0.92 22.83
N HIS A 204 -5.41 0.70 22.26
CA HIS A 204 -5.96 -0.64 22.07
C HIS A 204 -6.44 -0.82 20.63
N ALA A 205 -6.20 -2.00 20.06
CA ALA A 205 -6.70 -2.39 18.76
C ALA A 205 -7.54 -3.66 18.86
N LEU A 206 -8.73 -3.64 18.28
CA LEU A 206 -9.67 -4.75 18.24
C LEU A 206 -10.04 -5.09 16.81
N ASN A 207 -9.68 -6.27 16.35
CA ASN A 207 -10.22 -6.87 15.14
C ASN A 207 -11.58 -7.52 15.42
N TYR A 208 -12.37 -7.85 14.42
CA TYR A 208 -13.73 -8.38 14.53
C TYR A 208 -14.64 -7.53 15.44
N VAL A 209 -14.44 -6.21 15.39
CA VAL A 209 -15.33 -5.22 16.03
C VAL A 209 -15.70 -4.17 15.01
N SER A 210 -17.00 -4.04 14.73
CA SER A 210 -17.51 -3.07 13.78
C SER A 210 -18.22 -1.90 14.45
N MET A 211 -18.15 -0.73 13.84
CA MET A 211 -19.05 0.39 14.13
C MET A 211 -20.38 0.14 13.40
N VAL A 212 -21.47 0.07 14.15
CA VAL A 212 -22.81 -0.21 13.61
C VAL A 212 -23.71 1.02 13.57
N GLY A 213 -23.40 2.05 14.33
CA GLY A 213 -24.14 3.31 14.35
C GLY A 213 -23.58 4.29 15.36
N GLY A 214 -24.25 5.42 15.52
CA GLY A 214 -23.93 6.44 16.52
C GLY A 214 -24.91 7.60 16.48
N SER A 215 -25.02 8.32 17.59
CA SER A 215 -25.83 9.52 17.72
C SER A 215 -25.29 10.41 18.83
N GLU A 216 -25.46 11.70 18.71
CA GLU A 216 -24.99 12.69 19.67
C GLU A 216 -23.52 12.50 20.07
N ASP A 217 -23.22 12.04 21.28
CA ASP A 217 -21.88 11.83 21.83
C ASP A 217 -21.41 10.36 21.79
N THR A 218 -22.26 9.46 21.29
CA THR A 218 -22.06 8.00 21.43
C THR A 218 -21.91 7.32 20.07
N ILE A 219 -20.95 6.40 19.99
CA ILE A 219 -20.76 5.43 18.89
C ILE A 219 -21.08 4.03 19.41
N ILE A 220 -21.82 3.26 18.64
CA ILE A 220 -22.17 1.86 18.95
C ILE A 220 -21.21 0.95 18.19
N LEU A 221 -20.44 0.18 18.94
CA LEU A 221 -19.59 -0.89 18.42
C LEU A 221 -20.27 -2.25 18.64
N ARG A 222 -20.04 -3.19 17.72
CA ARG A 222 -20.49 -4.58 17.85
C ARG A 222 -19.31 -5.52 17.73
N ASP A 223 -19.18 -6.44 18.66
CA ASP A 223 -18.26 -7.56 18.55
C ASP A 223 -18.85 -8.61 17.58
N GLU A 224 -18.22 -8.80 16.44
CA GLU A 224 -18.66 -9.73 15.39
C GLU A 224 -18.48 -11.21 15.78
N LEU A 225 -17.81 -11.50 16.89
CA LEU A 225 -17.63 -12.86 17.39
C LEU A 225 -18.72 -13.28 18.40
N THR A 226 -19.33 -12.30 19.09
CA THR A 226 -20.31 -12.56 20.16
C THR A 226 -21.66 -11.88 19.94
N ASP A 227 -21.76 -10.98 18.95
CA ASP A 227 -22.89 -10.06 18.69
C ASP A 227 -23.19 -9.06 19.83
N GLU A 228 -22.33 -8.99 20.86
CA GLU A 228 -22.47 -8.00 21.93
C GLU A 228 -22.17 -6.58 21.42
N SER A 229 -22.94 -5.61 21.94
CA SER A 229 -22.75 -4.20 21.63
C SER A 229 -22.11 -3.42 22.77
N TYR A 230 -21.34 -2.39 22.41
CA TYR A 230 -20.58 -1.54 23.32
C TYR A 230 -20.73 -0.08 22.92
N ASP A 231 -21.11 0.75 23.86
CA ASP A 231 -21.17 2.20 23.65
C ASP A 231 -19.82 2.82 23.98
N VAL A 232 -19.32 3.68 23.09
CA VAL A 232 -18.11 4.48 23.29
C VAL A 232 -18.38 5.94 23.00
N ARG A 233 -17.71 6.84 23.75
CA ARG A 233 -17.86 8.30 23.64
C ARG A 233 -16.54 8.93 23.26
N PRO A 234 -16.23 9.03 21.95
CA PRO A 234 -15.00 9.61 21.47
C PRO A 234 -15.04 11.15 21.47
N LYS A 235 -13.87 11.78 21.67
CA LYS A 235 -13.73 13.22 21.38
C LYS A 235 -13.49 13.48 19.89
N LEU A 236 -13.02 12.50 19.16
CA LEU A 236 -12.72 12.53 17.73
C LEU A 236 -12.90 11.13 17.13
N VAL A 237 -13.54 11.05 15.97
CA VAL A 237 -13.59 9.82 15.17
C VAL A 237 -12.71 9.99 13.93
N ILE A 238 -11.89 8.99 13.63
CA ILE A 238 -11.11 8.89 12.40
C ILE A 238 -11.67 7.73 11.59
N ASN A 239 -12.34 8.07 10.47
CA ASN A 239 -12.86 7.09 9.53
C ASN A 239 -11.76 6.71 8.52
N ALA A 240 -11.10 5.59 8.77
CA ALA A 240 -10.04 5.00 7.95
C ALA A 240 -10.52 3.72 7.23
N ALA A 241 -11.84 3.60 6.98
CA ALA A 241 -12.47 2.42 6.39
C ALA A 241 -12.14 2.22 4.88
N GLY A 242 -11.21 3.00 4.31
CA GLY A 242 -10.76 2.86 2.92
C GLY A 242 -11.90 2.94 1.92
N PRO A 243 -12.14 1.89 1.09
CA PRO A 243 -13.24 1.91 0.12
C PRO A 243 -14.63 2.03 0.75
N TRP A 244 -14.78 1.70 2.04
CA TRP A 244 -16.04 1.73 2.77
C TRP A 244 -16.29 3.03 3.56
N ILE A 245 -15.49 4.09 3.36
CA ILE A 245 -15.62 5.37 4.09
C ILE A 245 -17.03 5.93 4.02
N ASP A 246 -17.63 6.01 2.83
CA ASP A 246 -18.98 6.58 2.66
C ASP A 246 -20.07 5.69 3.29
N PHE A 247 -19.85 4.37 3.31
CA PHE A 247 -20.74 3.42 3.99
C PHE A 247 -20.66 3.57 5.51
N ALA A 248 -19.47 3.77 6.06
CA ALA A 248 -19.28 4.04 7.49
C ALA A 248 -19.91 5.38 7.88
N ASN A 249 -19.70 6.44 7.10
CA ASN A 249 -20.34 7.73 7.31
C ASN A 249 -21.88 7.63 7.28
N ARG A 250 -22.44 6.82 6.37
CA ARG A 250 -23.88 6.60 6.28
C ARG A 250 -24.47 5.98 7.55
N LYS A 251 -23.74 5.06 8.22
CA LYS A 251 -24.16 4.49 9.52
C LYS A 251 -24.23 5.53 10.64
N LEU A 252 -23.55 6.65 10.47
CA LEU A 252 -23.59 7.81 11.36
C LEU A 252 -24.59 8.89 10.91
N GLY A 253 -25.48 8.56 9.96
CA GLY A 253 -26.47 9.48 9.43
C GLY A 253 -25.93 10.51 8.44
N LEU A 254 -24.69 10.35 7.95
CA LEU A 254 -24.05 11.31 7.05
C LEU A 254 -24.10 10.83 5.60
N SER A 255 -24.50 11.72 4.70
CA SER A 255 -24.50 11.45 3.25
C SER A 255 -23.26 12.05 2.62
N THR A 256 -22.25 11.19 2.36
CA THR A 256 -20.99 11.59 1.71
C THR A 256 -20.76 10.79 0.45
N ARG A 257 -19.93 11.33 -0.45
CA ARG A 257 -19.46 10.67 -1.67
C ARG A 257 -17.98 11.02 -1.89
N PHE A 258 -17.15 10.57 -0.97
CA PHE A 258 -15.70 10.84 -1.00
C PHE A 258 -14.94 9.85 -1.88
N ILE A 259 -15.43 8.62 -1.99
CA ILE A 259 -14.76 7.53 -2.70
C ILE A 259 -15.42 7.26 -4.06
N GLY A 260 -14.59 7.19 -5.11
CA GLY A 260 -14.93 6.71 -6.43
C GLY A 260 -14.08 5.47 -6.76
N GLY A 261 -14.32 4.36 -6.05
CA GLY A 261 -13.45 3.19 -6.03
C GLY A 261 -13.20 2.55 -7.39
N THR A 262 -11.98 2.03 -7.58
CA THR A 262 -11.65 1.14 -8.69
C THR A 262 -11.09 -0.17 -8.18
N LYS A 263 -11.59 -1.29 -8.72
CA LYS A 263 -11.01 -2.60 -8.40
C LYS A 263 -9.76 -2.87 -9.22
N GLY A 264 -8.81 -3.57 -8.62
CA GLY A 264 -7.65 -4.14 -9.28
C GLY A 264 -7.49 -5.59 -8.87
N SER A 265 -7.43 -6.48 -9.85
CA SER A 265 -7.33 -7.92 -9.65
C SER A 265 -5.92 -8.43 -9.90
N HIS A 266 -5.61 -9.57 -9.31
CA HIS A 266 -4.33 -10.26 -9.46
C HIS A 266 -4.55 -11.76 -9.57
N LEU A 267 -3.66 -12.43 -10.29
CA LEU A 267 -3.51 -13.88 -10.33
C LEU A 267 -2.22 -14.28 -9.63
N VAL A 268 -2.24 -15.39 -8.92
CA VAL A 268 -1.04 -16.08 -8.44
C VAL A 268 -0.88 -17.36 -9.23
N LEU A 269 0.27 -17.50 -9.90
CA LEU A 269 0.59 -18.62 -10.77
C LEU A 269 1.61 -19.54 -10.12
N ASP A 270 1.34 -20.84 -10.15
CA ASP A 270 2.32 -21.90 -9.93
C ASP A 270 2.98 -22.23 -11.28
N HIS A 271 4.07 -21.54 -11.60
CA HIS A 271 4.80 -21.71 -12.84
C HIS A 271 6.31 -21.62 -12.58
N PRO A 272 6.98 -22.73 -12.21
CA PRO A 272 8.37 -22.72 -11.78
C PRO A 272 9.35 -22.13 -12.81
N GLU A 273 9.13 -22.39 -14.10
CA GLU A 273 9.97 -21.84 -15.17
C GLU A 273 9.87 -20.31 -15.23
N LEU A 274 8.66 -19.73 -15.20
CA LEU A 274 8.47 -18.28 -15.15
C LEU A 274 9.09 -17.69 -13.89
N ARG A 275 8.89 -18.34 -12.72
CA ARG A 275 9.47 -17.91 -11.45
C ARG A 275 11.01 -17.89 -11.50
N GLN A 276 11.62 -18.88 -12.12
CA GLN A 276 13.08 -18.95 -12.31
C GLN A 276 13.56 -17.84 -13.26
N ILE A 277 12.86 -17.60 -14.36
CA ILE A 277 13.24 -16.59 -15.37
C ILE A 277 13.20 -15.19 -14.80
N ILE A 278 12.13 -14.81 -14.12
CA ILE A 278 12.02 -13.46 -13.54
C ILE A 278 12.99 -13.25 -12.37
N GLY A 279 13.38 -14.32 -11.66
CA GLY A 279 14.25 -14.24 -10.47
C GLY A 279 13.62 -13.29 -9.44
N GLU A 280 14.40 -12.31 -8.98
CA GLU A 280 13.95 -11.29 -8.03
C GLU A 280 13.38 -10.04 -8.73
N HIS A 281 13.31 -10.03 -10.06
CA HIS A 281 12.83 -8.88 -10.81
C HIS A 281 11.31 -8.90 -10.94
N GLU A 282 10.71 -7.75 -10.70
CA GLU A 282 9.39 -7.42 -11.22
C GLU A 282 9.52 -6.98 -12.67
N PHE A 283 8.61 -7.43 -13.54
CA PHE A 283 8.44 -6.91 -14.89
C PHE A 283 7.22 -6.00 -14.91
N PHE A 284 7.46 -4.74 -15.25
CA PHE A 284 6.47 -3.68 -15.33
C PHE A 284 6.33 -3.23 -16.77
N PHE A 285 5.17 -3.36 -17.38
CA PHE A 285 4.96 -2.86 -18.73
C PHE A 285 3.58 -2.22 -18.89
N GLU A 286 3.50 -1.30 -19.83
CA GLU A 286 2.27 -0.63 -20.21
C GLU A 286 1.73 -1.25 -21.49
N ASN A 287 0.47 -1.66 -21.45
CA ASN A 287 -0.23 -2.13 -22.65
C ASN A 287 -0.65 -0.96 -23.56
N LYS A 288 -1.05 -1.25 -24.80
CA LYS A 288 -1.52 -0.25 -25.79
C LYS A 288 -2.74 0.55 -25.30
N ASP A 289 -3.55 -0.02 -24.42
CA ASP A 289 -4.70 0.62 -23.79
C ASP A 289 -4.33 1.51 -22.57
N GLY A 290 -3.03 1.65 -22.26
CA GLY A 290 -2.52 2.44 -21.13
C GLY A 290 -2.60 1.76 -19.78
N ARG A 291 -3.14 0.53 -19.70
CA ARG A 291 -3.13 -0.24 -18.46
C ARG A 291 -1.75 -0.82 -18.19
N ILE A 292 -1.40 -0.89 -16.90
CA ILE A 292 -0.15 -1.47 -16.44
C ILE A 292 -0.37 -2.90 -16.01
N VAL A 293 0.53 -3.75 -16.43
CA VAL A 293 0.62 -5.13 -15.96
C VAL A 293 1.97 -5.34 -15.30
N LEU A 294 1.93 -6.00 -14.17
CA LEU A 294 3.05 -6.38 -13.33
C LEU A 294 3.18 -7.89 -13.36
N ILE A 295 4.39 -8.40 -13.48
CA ILE A 295 4.73 -9.81 -13.26
C ILE A 295 5.74 -9.82 -12.12
N PHE A 296 5.31 -10.25 -10.95
CA PHE A 296 5.97 -10.03 -9.68
C PHE A 296 6.36 -11.36 -9.02
N PRO A 297 7.59 -11.52 -8.51
CA PRO A 297 7.96 -12.72 -7.76
C PRO A 297 7.30 -12.71 -6.38
N LEU A 298 6.48 -13.72 -6.09
CA LEU A 298 5.79 -13.91 -4.81
C LEU A 298 6.25 -15.24 -4.20
N TYR A 299 7.28 -15.22 -3.37
CA TYR A 299 7.93 -16.43 -2.85
C TYR A 299 8.36 -17.39 -3.97
N ASP A 300 7.81 -18.62 -3.97
CA ASP A 300 8.00 -19.64 -4.99
C ASP A 300 7.01 -19.55 -6.15
N ARG A 301 6.13 -18.54 -6.14
CA ARG A 301 5.06 -18.28 -7.11
C ARG A 301 5.32 -16.99 -7.89
N VAL A 302 4.45 -16.73 -8.85
CA VAL A 302 4.43 -15.48 -9.61
C VAL A 302 3.08 -14.83 -9.51
N MET A 303 3.05 -13.56 -9.11
CA MET A 303 1.83 -12.75 -9.13
C MET A 303 1.76 -11.93 -10.42
N VAL A 304 0.60 -11.93 -11.09
CA VAL A 304 0.35 -11.15 -12.30
C VAL A 304 -0.87 -10.24 -12.07
N GLY A 305 -0.76 -8.97 -12.38
CA GLY A 305 -1.83 -7.95 -12.25
C GLY A 305 -1.30 -6.61 -12.77
N THR A 306 -2.07 -5.57 -12.81
CA THR A 306 -3.38 -5.41 -12.20
C THR A 306 -4.36 -4.79 -13.20
N SER A 307 -5.64 -4.96 -12.94
CA SER A 307 -6.71 -4.22 -13.65
C SER A 307 -6.98 -2.86 -12.98
N ASP A 308 -7.82 -2.04 -13.63
CA ASP A 308 -8.29 -0.75 -13.08
C ASP A 308 -9.73 -0.52 -13.59
N ILE A 309 -10.70 -1.11 -12.90
CA ILE A 309 -12.10 -1.15 -13.31
C ILE A 309 -12.94 -0.46 -12.24
N SER A 310 -13.77 0.51 -12.64
CA SER A 310 -14.67 1.22 -11.74
C SER A 310 -15.65 0.25 -11.08
N ILE A 311 -15.93 0.43 -9.79
CA ILE A 311 -16.86 -0.38 -9.01
C ILE A 311 -17.60 0.50 -7.98
N GLU A 312 -18.90 0.24 -7.81
CA GLU A 312 -19.73 1.01 -6.88
C GLU A 312 -19.72 0.41 -5.47
N HIS A 313 -19.79 -0.92 -5.38
CA HIS A 313 -19.83 -1.63 -4.11
C HIS A 313 -18.53 -2.41 -3.87
N PRO A 314 -17.69 -2.01 -2.89
CA PRO A 314 -16.41 -2.66 -2.64
C PRO A 314 -16.51 -4.16 -2.33
N ASP A 315 -17.61 -4.61 -1.71
CA ASP A 315 -17.82 -6.02 -1.35
C ASP A 315 -18.09 -6.93 -2.57
N GLU A 316 -18.40 -6.35 -3.74
CA GLU A 316 -18.62 -7.08 -5.00
C GLU A 316 -17.33 -7.28 -5.82
N ALA A 317 -16.20 -6.84 -5.31
CA ALA A 317 -14.94 -6.90 -6.05
C ALA A 317 -14.44 -8.34 -6.21
N GLN A 318 -14.49 -8.85 -7.43
CA GLN A 318 -14.03 -10.19 -7.81
C GLN A 318 -13.15 -10.11 -9.06
N CYS A 319 -12.19 -11.03 -9.19
CA CYS A 319 -11.42 -11.21 -10.41
C CYS A 319 -12.29 -12.00 -11.42
N THR A 320 -12.69 -11.33 -12.51
CA THR A 320 -13.54 -11.93 -13.55
C THR A 320 -12.74 -12.81 -14.50
N GLU A 321 -13.45 -13.63 -15.29
CA GLU A 321 -12.82 -14.49 -16.29
C GLU A 321 -12.13 -13.67 -17.40
N GLU A 322 -12.70 -12.52 -17.76
CA GLU A 322 -12.11 -11.59 -18.74
C GLU A 322 -10.80 -11.00 -18.23
N GLU A 323 -10.71 -10.72 -16.92
CA GLU A 323 -9.47 -10.28 -16.29
C GLU A 323 -8.42 -11.39 -16.28
N VAL A 324 -8.82 -12.64 -16.05
CA VAL A 324 -7.93 -13.82 -16.14
C VAL A 324 -7.33 -13.91 -17.54
N ASP A 325 -8.17 -13.90 -18.59
CA ASP A 325 -7.70 -13.98 -19.98
C ASP A 325 -6.78 -12.82 -20.33
N TYR A 326 -7.12 -11.60 -19.91
CA TYR A 326 -6.30 -10.42 -20.08
C TYR A 326 -4.91 -10.57 -19.45
N PHE A 327 -4.82 -11.05 -18.21
CA PHE A 327 -3.53 -11.19 -17.52
C PHE A 327 -2.65 -12.27 -18.15
N LEU A 328 -3.23 -13.40 -18.55
CA LEU A 328 -2.48 -14.46 -19.24
C LEU A 328 -1.97 -13.98 -20.60
N GLU A 329 -2.80 -13.27 -21.39
CA GLU A 329 -2.38 -12.65 -22.64
C GLU A 329 -1.23 -11.67 -22.45
N MET A 330 -1.34 -10.79 -21.45
CA MET A 330 -0.31 -9.78 -21.17
C MET A 330 1.00 -10.41 -20.70
N ALA A 331 0.95 -11.43 -19.86
CA ALA A 331 2.13 -12.17 -19.44
C ALA A 331 2.79 -12.89 -20.62
N HIS A 332 2.00 -13.50 -21.51
CA HIS A 332 2.48 -14.11 -22.75
C HIS A 332 3.12 -13.08 -23.70
N ARG A 333 2.60 -11.84 -23.74
CA ARG A 333 3.22 -10.76 -24.55
C ARG A 333 4.64 -10.43 -24.09
N VAL A 334 4.91 -10.51 -22.77
CA VAL A 334 6.26 -10.27 -22.22
C VAL A 334 7.15 -11.50 -22.42
N PHE A 335 6.61 -12.70 -22.26
CA PHE A 335 7.32 -13.99 -22.33
C PHE A 335 6.63 -14.93 -23.33
N PRO A 336 6.72 -14.67 -24.65
CA PRO A 336 5.98 -15.43 -25.66
C PRO A 336 6.41 -16.90 -25.81
N GLY A 337 7.62 -17.24 -25.35
CA GLY A 337 8.11 -18.63 -25.35
C GLY A 337 7.53 -19.52 -24.26
N LEU A 338 6.82 -18.93 -23.27
CA LEU A 338 6.24 -19.69 -22.16
C LEU A 338 4.76 -20.07 -22.42
N LYS A 339 4.43 -21.30 -22.08
CA LYS A 339 3.05 -21.77 -22.08
C LYS A 339 2.37 -21.34 -20.78
N LEU A 340 1.76 -20.16 -20.77
CA LEU A 340 0.98 -19.66 -19.64
C LEU A 340 -0.50 -19.99 -19.87
N ALA A 341 -1.11 -20.72 -18.93
CA ALA A 341 -2.48 -21.20 -19.07
C ALA A 341 -3.22 -21.21 -17.73
N ARG A 342 -4.53 -21.41 -17.77
CA ARG A 342 -5.40 -21.35 -16.57
C ARG A 342 -5.07 -22.42 -15.53
N GLU A 343 -4.54 -23.55 -15.94
CA GLU A 343 -4.12 -24.63 -15.03
C GLU A 343 -2.99 -24.23 -14.07
N HIS A 344 -2.24 -23.15 -14.37
CA HIS A 344 -1.21 -22.63 -13.49
C HIS A 344 -1.76 -21.70 -12.40
N ILE A 345 -3.03 -21.29 -12.47
CA ILE A 345 -3.63 -20.36 -11.50
C ILE A 345 -3.94 -21.11 -10.21
N VAL A 346 -3.26 -20.75 -9.13
CA VAL A 346 -3.49 -21.34 -7.81
C VAL A 346 -4.31 -20.42 -6.90
N PHE A 347 -4.32 -19.10 -7.17
CA PHE A 347 -5.11 -18.15 -6.43
C PHE A 347 -5.42 -16.91 -7.27
N ARG A 348 -6.57 -16.29 -7.01
CA ARG A 348 -6.94 -14.99 -7.59
C ARG A 348 -7.62 -14.13 -6.55
N PHE A 349 -7.36 -12.83 -6.59
CA PHE A 349 -7.95 -11.88 -5.65
C PHE A 349 -8.15 -10.51 -6.29
N SER A 350 -8.99 -9.70 -5.66
CA SER A 350 -9.26 -8.31 -6.05
C SER A 350 -9.24 -7.41 -4.85
N GLY A 351 -8.73 -6.20 -5.03
CA GLY A 351 -8.80 -5.13 -4.05
C GLY A 351 -9.39 -3.86 -4.63
N VAL A 352 -10.08 -3.08 -3.81
CA VAL A 352 -10.66 -1.80 -4.24
C VAL A 352 -9.80 -0.65 -3.74
N ARG A 353 -9.30 0.17 -4.67
CA ARG A 353 -8.52 1.36 -4.35
C ARG A 353 -9.44 2.46 -3.85
N PRO A 354 -9.19 3.06 -2.67
CA PRO A 354 -9.99 4.16 -2.13
C PRO A 354 -9.64 5.49 -2.81
N LEU A 355 -9.80 5.56 -4.15
CA LEU A 355 -9.52 6.78 -4.89
C LEU A 355 -10.57 7.85 -4.57
N PRO A 356 -10.18 9.15 -4.57
CA PRO A 356 -11.13 10.23 -4.44
C PRO A 356 -12.20 10.17 -5.55
N HIS A 357 -13.45 10.47 -5.20
CA HIS A 357 -14.49 10.63 -6.20
C HIS A 357 -14.16 11.82 -7.11
N SER A 358 -14.31 11.64 -8.42
CA SER A 358 -14.09 12.68 -9.41
C SER A 358 -15.22 12.67 -10.43
N SER A 359 -15.97 13.76 -10.48
CA SER A 359 -17.00 13.99 -11.50
C SER A 359 -16.42 14.41 -12.86
N SER A 360 -15.16 14.85 -12.89
CA SER A 360 -14.50 15.41 -14.10
C SER A 360 -13.53 14.44 -14.77
N ALA A 361 -13.15 13.34 -14.12
CA ALA A 361 -12.21 12.38 -14.70
C ALA A 361 -12.86 11.57 -15.83
N LYS A 362 -12.28 11.64 -17.03
CA LYS A 362 -12.71 10.85 -18.18
C LYS A 362 -12.30 9.39 -18.12
N THR A 363 -11.21 9.11 -17.42
CA THR A 363 -10.66 7.75 -17.23
C THR A 363 -10.14 7.57 -15.82
N THR A 364 -10.10 6.33 -15.33
CA THR A 364 -9.58 5.98 -13.99
C THR A 364 -8.11 6.40 -13.80
N GLY A 365 -7.34 6.44 -14.88
CA GLY A 365 -5.93 6.87 -14.88
C GLY A 365 -5.71 8.37 -14.60
N GLN A 366 -6.75 9.21 -14.76
CA GLN A 366 -6.71 10.66 -14.50
C GLN A 366 -7.11 11.04 -13.08
N ILE A 367 -7.66 10.10 -12.30
CA ILE A 367 -8.03 10.35 -10.91
C ILE A 367 -6.76 10.58 -10.10
N SER A 368 -6.73 11.68 -9.33
CA SER A 368 -5.60 11.98 -8.44
C SER A 368 -5.30 10.82 -7.51
N ARG A 369 -4.02 10.52 -7.33
CA ARG A 369 -3.52 9.50 -6.39
C ARG A 369 -3.05 10.13 -5.07
N ASP A 370 -3.31 11.42 -4.88
CA ASP A 370 -3.03 12.11 -3.63
C ASP A 370 -4.03 11.68 -2.54
N HIS A 371 -3.73 12.01 -1.29
CA HIS A 371 -4.57 11.72 -0.15
C HIS A 371 -5.07 13.02 0.48
N SER A 372 -6.25 12.95 1.11
CA SER A 372 -6.85 14.07 1.82
C SER A 372 -7.53 13.64 3.12
N ILE A 373 -7.74 14.60 4.01
CA ILE A 373 -8.51 14.44 5.24
C ILE A 373 -9.76 15.29 5.10
N GLU A 374 -10.90 14.62 4.88
CA GLU A 374 -12.19 15.27 4.81
C GLU A 374 -12.78 15.38 6.22
N VAL A 375 -13.03 16.61 6.67
CA VAL A 375 -13.48 16.89 8.03
C VAL A 375 -14.96 17.23 8.03
N LEU A 376 -15.73 16.47 8.80
CA LEU A 376 -17.15 16.69 9.05
C LEU A 376 -17.34 17.11 10.51
N SER A 377 -17.87 18.30 10.75
CA SER A 377 -18.11 18.84 12.09
C SER A 377 -19.16 19.97 12.05
N GLY A 378 -19.71 20.34 13.20
CA GLY A 378 -20.67 21.43 13.31
C GLY A 378 -21.93 21.18 12.49
N ASP A 379 -22.32 22.14 11.61
CA ASP A 379 -23.53 22.10 10.80
C ASP A 379 -23.67 20.91 9.85
N TRP A 380 -22.57 20.16 9.64
CA TRP A 380 -22.55 18.96 8.80
C TRP A 380 -22.96 17.68 9.53
N THR A 381 -23.10 17.72 10.85
CA THR A 381 -23.36 16.53 11.66
C THR A 381 -24.04 16.91 12.97
N ASN A 382 -24.99 16.07 13.44
CA ASN A 382 -25.60 16.19 14.76
C ASN A 382 -24.74 15.52 15.86
N LEU A 383 -23.49 15.14 15.55
CA LEU A 383 -22.58 14.50 16.48
C LEU A 383 -21.79 15.54 17.28
N ALA A 384 -21.55 15.25 18.56
CA ALA A 384 -20.79 16.12 19.45
C ALA A 384 -19.27 16.13 19.20
N PHE A 385 -18.80 15.32 18.25
CA PHE A 385 -17.39 15.17 17.88
C PHE A 385 -17.21 15.26 16.37
N PRO A 386 -16.04 15.73 15.88
CA PRO A 386 -15.74 15.74 14.47
C PRO A 386 -15.38 14.34 13.94
N ILE A 387 -15.58 14.15 12.64
CA ILE A 387 -15.16 12.95 11.91
C ILE A 387 -14.11 13.34 10.89
N TYR A 388 -12.96 12.67 10.91
CA TYR A 388 -11.89 12.81 9.92
C TYR A 388 -11.90 11.59 9.00
N SER A 389 -12.43 11.74 7.79
CA SER A 389 -12.44 10.67 6.78
C SER A 389 -11.15 10.68 5.96
N LEU A 390 -10.43 9.55 5.95
CA LEU A 390 -9.11 9.41 5.31
C LEU A 390 -9.25 8.95 3.87
N VAL A 391 -9.37 9.88 2.94
CA VAL A 391 -9.56 9.60 1.51
C VAL A 391 -8.22 9.33 0.82
N GLY A 392 -8.13 8.25 0.03
CA GLY A 392 -6.89 7.86 -0.66
C GLY A 392 -5.89 7.17 0.26
N GLY A 393 -4.60 7.47 0.03
CA GLY A 393 -3.49 6.84 0.73
C GLY A 393 -3.06 5.50 0.13
N LYS A 394 -1.87 5.05 0.48
CA LYS A 394 -1.21 3.82 -0.05
C LYS A 394 -0.12 3.36 0.90
N TRP A 395 0.32 2.11 0.73
CA TRP A 395 1.46 1.55 1.45
C TRP A 395 2.71 2.44 1.44
N THR A 396 2.98 3.10 0.33
CA THR A 396 4.16 3.99 0.23
C THR A 396 4.06 5.20 1.16
N SER A 397 2.89 5.85 1.23
CA SER A 397 2.71 7.15 1.89
C SER A 397 2.00 7.07 3.23
N PHE A 398 1.60 5.87 3.70
CA PHE A 398 0.78 5.72 4.90
C PHE A 398 1.38 6.44 6.12
N ARG A 399 2.71 6.36 6.31
CA ARG A 399 3.38 7.00 7.45
C ARG A 399 3.22 8.54 7.40
N ALA A 400 3.49 9.16 6.23
CA ALA A 400 3.36 10.61 6.07
C ALA A 400 1.90 11.06 6.20
N PHE A 401 0.96 10.27 5.68
CA PHE A 401 -0.46 10.53 5.83
C PHE A 401 -0.90 10.42 7.29
N SER A 402 -0.48 9.38 8.00
CA SER A 402 -0.73 9.22 9.44
C SER A 402 -0.15 10.38 10.26
N GLU A 403 1.07 10.87 9.92
CA GLU A 403 1.66 12.05 10.55
C GLU A 403 0.75 13.29 10.41
N GLN A 404 0.23 13.55 9.20
CA GLN A 404 -0.70 14.66 8.94
C GLN A 404 -2.01 14.52 9.73
N VAL A 405 -2.59 13.31 9.76
CA VAL A 405 -3.82 13.01 10.51
C VAL A 405 -3.60 13.22 12.00
N THR A 406 -2.50 12.68 12.52
CA THR A 406 -2.14 12.81 13.94
C THR A 406 -1.88 14.26 14.35
N ASP A 407 -1.18 15.05 13.52
CA ASP A 407 -0.98 16.48 13.80
C ASP A 407 -2.31 17.22 13.93
N LYS A 408 -3.26 16.93 13.03
CA LYS A 408 -4.60 17.52 13.07
C LYS A 408 -5.40 17.05 14.29
N ALA A 409 -5.30 15.76 14.63
CA ALA A 409 -5.96 15.20 15.82
C ALA A 409 -5.38 15.77 17.12
N LEU A 410 -4.05 15.89 17.23
CA LEU A 410 -3.39 16.49 18.39
C LEU A 410 -3.80 17.96 18.56
N ALA A 411 -3.87 18.73 17.47
CA ALA A 411 -4.33 20.12 17.52
C ALA A 411 -5.78 20.21 18.02
N HIS A 412 -6.69 19.33 17.56
CA HIS A 412 -8.07 19.25 18.03
C HIS A 412 -8.15 18.91 19.53
N LEU A 413 -7.29 18.02 20.01
CA LEU A 413 -7.22 17.61 21.42
C LEU A 413 -6.45 18.61 22.32
N GLY A 414 -5.98 19.75 21.78
CA GLY A 414 -5.17 20.72 22.51
C GLY A 414 -3.80 20.21 22.92
N ARG A 415 -3.25 19.21 22.20
CA ARG A 415 -1.96 18.58 22.47
C ARG A 415 -0.91 18.97 21.41
N ARG A 416 0.36 18.80 21.77
CA ARG A 416 1.50 18.97 20.85
C ARG A 416 2.16 17.63 20.56
N ARG A 417 2.70 17.46 19.34
CA ARG A 417 3.50 16.28 18.96
C ARG A 417 4.75 16.19 19.84
N GLN A 418 5.01 15.01 20.37
CA GLN A 418 6.18 14.71 21.21
C GLN A 418 7.22 13.86 20.46
N LYS A 419 6.77 12.92 19.63
CA LYS A 419 7.61 12.00 18.86
C LYS A 419 7.19 11.98 17.38
N ASP A 420 8.13 11.77 16.47
CA ASP A 420 7.86 11.51 15.06
C ASP A 420 8.20 10.07 14.67
N THR A 421 7.62 9.61 13.54
CA THR A 421 7.77 8.25 13.02
C THR A 421 8.77 8.14 11.86
N ARG A 422 9.45 9.22 11.49
CA ARG A 422 10.30 9.29 10.27
C ARG A 422 11.46 8.33 10.28
N ALA A 423 12.10 8.17 11.43
CA ALA A 423 13.25 7.29 11.63
C ALA A 423 12.98 6.22 12.71
N LEU A 424 11.71 5.98 13.00
CA LEU A 424 11.31 5.01 14.04
C LEU A 424 11.17 3.61 13.43
N PRO A 425 12.03 2.66 13.80
CA PRO A 425 11.94 1.28 13.32
C PRO A 425 10.57 0.65 13.63
N ILE A 426 10.16 -0.28 12.79
CA ILE A 426 8.91 -1.03 12.91
C ILE A 426 9.26 -2.46 13.33
N GLY A 427 8.70 -2.92 14.45
CA GLY A 427 8.80 -4.29 14.93
C GLY A 427 10.21 -4.87 14.86
N GLY A 428 10.39 -5.94 14.08
CA GLY A 428 11.68 -6.60 13.84
C GLY A 428 12.74 -5.75 13.13
N GLY A 429 12.42 -4.54 12.69
CA GLY A 429 13.39 -3.56 12.22
C GLY A 429 14.26 -2.98 13.33
N ARG A 430 13.83 -3.11 14.60
CA ARG A 430 14.63 -2.73 15.77
C ARG A 430 15.81 -3.68 15.93
N GLY A 431 17.03 -3.14 15.84
CA GLY A 431 18.25 -3.97 15.94
C GLY A 431 18.50 -4.88 14.75
N TYR A 432 17.79 -4.66 13.62
CA TYR A 432 18.05 -5.42 12.40
C TYR A 432 19.48 -5.18 11.88
N PRO A 433 20.22 -6.23 11.51
CA PRO A 433 21.61 -6.12 11.06
C PRO A 433 21.77 -5.17 9.88
N ARG A 434 22.79 -4.32 9.95
CA ARG A 434 23.03 -3.27 8.93
C ARG A 434 23.80 -3.79 7.71
N ASP A 435 24.57 -4.86 7.91
CA ASP A 435 25.36 -5.48 6.86
C ASP A 435 25.43 -7.00 7.02
N ARG A 436 26.03 -7.66 6.02
CA ARG A 436 26.16 -9.13 6.00
C ARG A 436 27.00 -9.67 7.16
N ALA A 437 28.01 -8.94 7.61
CA ALA A 437 28.87 -9.40 8.70
C ALA A 437 28.12 -9.35 10.04
N GLU A 438 27.34 -8.30 10.28
CA GLU A 438 26.47 -8.19 11.45
C GLU A 438 25.36 -9.25 11.41
N MET A 439 24.75 -9.50 10.26
CA MET A 439 23.77 -10.58 10.05
C MET A 439 24.36 -11.94 10.37
N GLN A 440 25.57 -12.22 9.88
CA GLN A 440 26.24 -13.49 10.14
C GLN A 440 26.52 -13.70 11.62
N ARG A 441 27.04 -12.67 12.32
CA ARG A 441 27.24 -12.72 13.79
C ARG A 441 25.96 -12.97 14.55
N GLN A 442 24.86 -12.31 14.15
CA GLN A 442 23.55 -12.47 14.80
C GLN A 442 23.02 -13.90 14.61
N ILE A 443 23.11 -14.45 13.39
CA ILE A 443 22.72 -15.84 13.09
C ILE A 443 23.55 -16.83 13.92
N GLU A 444 24.86 -16.62 14.04
CA GLU A 444 25.74 -17.45 14.86
C GLU A 444 25.38 -17.41 16.34
N SER A 445 25.13 -16.21 16.87
CA SER A 445 24.70 -16.00 18.24
C SER A 445 23.35 -16.66 18.53
N LEU A 446 22.37 -16.46 17.65
CA LEU A 446 21.03 -17.06 17.78
C LEU A 446 21.08 -18.58 17.67
N SER A 447 21.88 -19.12 16.74
CA SER A 447 22.07 -20.56 16.61
C SER A 447 22.68 -21.18 17.86
N ALA A 448 23.69 -20.54 18.44
CA ALA A 448 24.32 -20.98 19.68
C ALA A 448 23.35 -20.92 20.87
N TRP A 449 22.52 -19.89 20.94
CA TRP A 449 21.57 -19.69 22.04
C TRP A 449 20.33 -20.60 21.94
N THR A 450 19.79 -20.79 20.73
CA THR A 450 18.51 -21.51 20.52
C THR A 450 18.68 -22.97 20.10
N GLY A 451 19.87 -23.38 19.67
CA GLY A 451 20.11 -24.69 19.05
C GLY A 451 19.53 -24.85 17.62
N VAL A 452 18.91 -23.80 17.07
CA VAL A 452 18.35 -23.82 15.72
C VAL A 452 19.46 -23.75 14.67
N ALA A 453 19.41 -24.60 13.64
CA ALA A 453 20.40 -24.62 12.57
C ALA A 453 20.51 -23.27 11.86
N ARG A 454 21.72 -22.83 11.52
CA ARG A 454 22.00 -21.52 10.88
C ARG A 454 21.26 -21.35 9.58
N GLU A 455 21.11 -22.40 8.76
CA GLU A 455 20.39 -22.38 7.49
C GLU A 455 18.90 -22.05 7.70
N ARG A 456 18.32 -22.55 8.77
CA ARG A 456 16.91 -22.23 9.13
C ARG A 456 16.76 -20.81 9.63
N LEU A 457 17.73 -20.30 10.39
CA LEU A 457 17.72 -18.90 10.87
C LEU A 457 17.90 -17.89 9.72
N LYS A 458 18.54 -18.26 8.62
CA LYS A 458 18.64 -17.41 7.41
C LYS A 458 17.31 -17.24 6.68
N LEU A 459 16.35 -18.12 6.91
CA LEU A 459 15.01 -18.08 6.30
C LEU A 459 14.01 -17.24 7.12
N LEU A 460 14.34 -16.94 8.36
CA LEU A 460 13.55 -16.09 9.27
C LEU A 460 13.97 -14.63 9.17
#